data_dfa81ddba154c96c279e0e81be1434a5
#
_entry.id   dfa81ddba154c96c279e0e81be1434a5
#
_cell.length_a   1.000
_cell.length_b   1.000
_cell.length_c   1.000
_cell.angle_alpha   90.00
_cell.angle_beta   90.00
_cell.angle_gamma   90.00
#
_symmetry.space_group_name_H-M   'P 1'
#
loop_
_entity.id
_entity.type
_entity.pdbx_description
1 polymer ?
#
loop_
_entity_poly.entity_id
_entity_poly.type
_entity_poly.pdbx_seq_one_letter_code
_entity_poly.pdbx_strand_id
1 'polypeptide(L)'
;MAAFGGETMRDVSLEIAIRDLDKRSVETLNHLAGETCGMQNMTDAEDQAFRKTLRTLLTQGFSFGMPKLAGSVGKGSLEGKLMLEARKAPSASGPISLTNLFRASGELLVKGEALDESKRQSALAAGFIQEKDGSLKGSFEYAEGVLRTNGRIFDGSAVQVGLAEADRGLNAFLDRPRLARNLPRAEP
;
A
#
# COMPACT_ATOMS: atom_id res chain seq x y z
N MET A 1 -15.68 4.44 15.69
CA MET A 1 -16.84 4.35 14.79
C MET A 1 -16.27 4.45 13.38
N ALA A 2 -16.48 3.47 12.53
CA ALA A 2 -16.01 3.50 11.15
C ALA A 2 -17.17 3.91 10.22
N ALA A 3 -16.87 4.62 9.12
CA ALA A 3 -17.86 5.00 8.12
C ALA A 3 -17.47 4.41 6.76
N PHE A 4 -18.45 3.94 6.03
CA PHE A 4 -18.29 3.41 4.68
C PHE A 4 -19.34 4.03 3.77
N GLY A 5 -18.89 4.72 2.73
CA GLY A 5 -19.79 5.38 1.78
C GLY A 5 -20.74 6.43 2.38
N GLY A 6 -20.38 7.03 3.54
CA GLY A 6 -21.24 7.97 4.27
C GLY A 6 -22.17 7.32 5.30
N GLU A 7 -22.22 5.99 5.35
CA GLU A 7 -23.02 5.21 6.32
C GLU A 7 -22.14 4.78 7.51
N THR A 8 -22.76 4.70 8.69
CA THR A 8 -22.07 4.21 9.89
C THR A 8 -22.00 2.69 9.89
N MET A 9 -20.80 2.14 10.00
CA MET A 9 -20.61 0.71 10.22
C MET A 9 -20.84 0.35 11.68
N ARG A 10 -21.53 -0.76 11.92
CA ARG A 10 -21.75 -1.40 13.23
C ARG A 10 -21.15 -2.79 13.22
N ASP A 11 -20.90 -3.34 14.40
CA ASP A 11 -20.37 -4.69 14.62
C ASP A 11 -19.09 -4.95 13.80
N VAL A 12 -18.19 -3.93 13.79
CA VAL A 12 -16.97 -3.99 12.98
C VAL A 12 -15.99 -5.00 13.57
N SER A 13 -15.59 -5.98 12.76
CA SER A 13 -14.50 -6.90 13.03
C SER A 13 -13.38 -6.63 12.03
N LEU A 14 -12.20 -6.27 12.54
CA LEU A 14 -11.01 -5.98 11.73
C LEU A 14 -9.85 -6.79 12.29
N GLU A 15 -9.19 -7.55 11.43
CA GLU A 15 -7.93 -8.22 11.72
C GLU A 15 -6.85 -7.65 10.83
N ILE A 16 -5.70 -7.31 11.41
CA ILE A 16 -4.52 -6.83 10.69
C ILE A 16 -3.38 -7.80 10.94
N ALA A 17 -2.72 -8.23 9.89
CA ALA A 17 -1.55 -9.10 9.95
C ALA A 17 -0.37 -8.46 9.22
N ILE A 18 0.77 -8.44 9.88
CA ILE A 18 2.05 -8.04 9.28
C ILE A 18 3.00 -9.22 9.47
N ARG A 19 3.66 -9.66 8.39
CA ARG A 19 4.57 -10.81 8.41
C ARG A 19 5.87 -10.46 7.70
N ASP A 20 6.93 -11.15 8.10
CA ASP A 20 8.26 -11.08 7.48
C ASP A 20 8.87 -9.67 7.47
N LEU A 21 8.35 -8.77 8.31
CA LEU A 21 8.86 -7.42 8.43
C LEU A 21 10.21 -7.44 9.17
N ASP A 22 11.26 -6.89 8.56
CA ASP A 22 12.58 -6.80 9.21
C ASP A 22 12.54 -5.85 10.41
N LYS A 23 12.49 -6.45 11.60
CA LYS A 23 12.36 -5.73 12.86
C LYS A 23 13.48 -4.71 13.05
N ARG A 24 14.72 -5.04 12.68
CA ARG A 24 15.87 -4.13 12.84
C ARG A 24 15.73 -2.89 11.95
N SER A 25 15.30 -3.08 10.72
CA SER A 25 15.05 -1.95 9.82
C SER A 25 13.96 -1.04 10.36
N VAL A 26 12.86 -1.60 10.87
CA VAL A 26 11.76 -0.80 11.45
C VAL A 26 12.22 -0.04 12.69
N GLU A 27 12.93 -0.70 13.61
CA GLU A 27 13.47 -0.06 14.80
C GLU A 27 14.44 1.09 14.45
N THR A 28 15.33 0.86 13.49
CA THR A 28 16.27 1.89 13.01
C THR A 28 15.54 3.07 12.37
N LEU A 29 14.54 2.81 11.51
CA LEU A 29 13.75 3.88 10.90
C LEU A 29 12.98 4.70 11.93
N ASN A 30 12.36 4.03 12.91
CA ASN A 30 11.65 4.71 13.99
C ASN A 30 12.58 5.56 14.86
N HIS A 31 13.76 5.06 15.21
CA HIS A 31 14.76 5.78 15.97
C HIS A 31 15.20 7.04 15.22
N LEU A 32 15.64 6.90 13.96
CA LEU A 32 16.06 8.03 13.13
C LEU A 32 14.95 9.07 12.93
N ALA A 33 13.71 8.63 12.68
CA ALA A 33 12.58 9.55 12.51
C ALA A 33 12.16 10.23 13.81
N GLY A 34 12.25 9.52 14.94
CA GLY A 34 11.87 10.04 16.27
C GLY A 34 12.85 11.06 16.82
N GLU A 35 14.15 10.81 16.69
CA GLU A 35 15.18 11.73 17.21
C GLU A 35 15.28 13.04 16.44
N THR A 36 14.98 13.02 15.13
CA THR A 36 15.15 14.19 14.28
C THR A 36 13.87 15.02 14.11
N CYS A 37 12.75 14.60 14.70
CA CYS A 37 11.43 15.24 14.50
C CYS A 37 11.09 15.43 13.02
N GLY A 38 11.56 14.52 12.18
CA GLY A 38 11.32 14.50 10.71
C GLY A 38 12.59 14.57 9.89
N MET A 39 12.50 14.12 8.64
CA MET A 39 13.63 14.01 7.70
C MET A 39 14.36 15.33 7.41
N GLN A 40 13.72 16.48 7.68
CA GLN A 40 14.30 17.81 7.41
C GLN A 40 15.47 18.14 8.34
N ASN A 41 15.52 17.52 9.51
CA ASN A 41 16.52 17.78 10.56
C ASN A 41 17.62 16.72 10.61
N MET A 42 17.58 15.73 9.71
CA MET A 42 18.60 14.67 9.66
C MET A 42 19.94 15.23 9.21
N THR A 43 21.00 14.79 9.86
CA THR A 43 22.37 14.96 9.36
C THR A 43 22.57 14.12 8.10
N ASP A 44 23.60 14.39 7.32
CA ASP A 44 23.90 13.62 6.10
C ASP A 44 24.13 12.12 6.39
N ALA A 45 24.69 11.80 7.58
CA ALA A 45 24.91 10.42 8.00
C ALA A 45 23.59 9.70 8.34
N GLU A 46 22.70 10.39 9.04
CA GLU A 46 21.37 9.87 9.41
C GLU A 46 20.49 9.69 8.17
N ASP A 47 20.48 10.66 7.24
CA ASP A 47 19.75 10.56 5.98
C ASP A 47 20.27 9.38 5.13
N GLN A 48 21.58 9.17 5.08
CA GLN A 48 22.15 8.00 4.41
C GLN A 48 21.76 6.68 5.10
N ALA A 49 21.80 6.64 6.42
CA ALA A 49 21.40 5.48 7.20
C ALA A 49 19.90 5.18 6.99
N PHE A 50 19.06 6.22 7.01
CA PHE A 50 17.62 6.11 6.74
C PHE A 50 17.35 5.51 5.36
N ARG A 51 17.95 6.06 4.29
CA ARG A 51 17.76 5.56 2.92
C ARG A 51 18.25 4.13 2.75
N LYS A 52 19.41 3.79 3.32
CA LYS A 52 19.94 2.42 3.30
C LYS A 52 19.00 1.45 4.01
N THR A 53 18.50 1.82 5.17
CA THR A 53 17.59 1.00 5.96
C THR A 53 16.24 0.83 5.26
N LEU A 54 15.70 1.92 4.68
CA LEU A 54 14.48 1.86 3.89
C LEU A 54 14.64 0.94 2.67
N ARG A 55 15.76 1.04 1.96
CA ARG A 55 16.08 0.13 0.85
C ARG A 55 16.11 -1.33 1.33
N THR A 56 16.77 -1.60 2.44
CA THR A 56 16.83 -2.95 3.02
C THR A 56 15.43 -3.47 3.32
N LEU A 57 14.59 -2.68 3.99
CA LEU A 57 13.21 -3.04 4.31
C LEU A 57 12.41 -3.40 3.04
N LEU A 58 12.47 -2.56 2.02
CA LEU A 58 11.74 -2.76 0.76
C LEU A 58 12.23 -3.98 -0.02
N THR A 59 13.53 -4.33 0.08
CA THR A 59 14.12 -5.40 -0.72
C THR A 59 14.13 -6.76 -0.03
N GLN A 60 13.94 -6.82 1.28
CA GLN A 60 13.86 -8.09 2.02
C GLN A 60 12.53 -8.83 1.83
N GLY A 61 11.50 -8.09 1.49
CA GLY A 61 10.14 -8.60 1.37
C GLY A 61 9.40 -8.57 2.71
N PHE A 62 8.10 -8.31 2.64
CA PHE A 62 7.18 -8.35 3.77
C PHE A 62 5.76 -8.53 3.25
N SER A 63 4.83 -8.87 4.14
CA SER A 63 3.42 -8.82 3.81
C SER A 63 2.63 -8.03 4.85
N PHE A 64 1.67 -7.28 4.35
CA PHE A 64 0.65 -6.58 5.11
C PHE A 64 -0.72 -7.08 4.66
N GLY A 65 -1.57 -7.43 5.58
CA GLY A 65 -2.90 -7.92 5.24
C GLY A 65 -3.97 -7.47 6.22
N MET A 66 -5.17 -7.42 5.72
CA MET A 66 -6.41 -7.43 6.47
C MET A 66 -7.14 -8.72 6.11
N PRO A 67 -6.82 -9.86 6.76
CA PRO A 67 -7.43 -11.14 6.44
C PRO A 67 -8.93 -11.16 6.72
N LYS A 68 -9.40 -10.25 7.58
CA LYS A 68 -10.80 -10.09 7.88
C LYS A 68 -11.14 -8.61 8.07
N LEU A 69 -12.11 -8.18 7.29
CA LEU A 69 -12.89 -6.96 7.51
C LEU A 69 -14.35 -7.36 7.42
N ALA A 70 -15.13 -7.13 8.45
CA ALA A 70 -16.55 -7.42 8.44
C ALA A 70 -17.32 -6.37 9.24
N GLY A 71 -18.57 -6.12 8.86
CA GLY A 71 -19.45 -5.20 9.58
C GLY A 71 -20.83 -5.10 8.96
N SER A 72 -21.75 -4.54 9.71
CA SER A 72 -23.11 -4.23 9.27
C SER A 72 -23.17 -2.79 8.78
N VAL A 73 -23.77 -2.56 7.63
CA VAL A 73 -23.98 -1.23 7.01
C VAL A 73 -25.42 -1.13 6.56
N GLY A 74 -26.13 -0.12 7.08
CA GLY A 74 -27.57 0.03 6.78
C GLY A 74 -28.35 -1.24 7.16
N LYS A 75 -29.04 -1.83 6.18
CA LYS A 75 -29.76 -3.11 6.30
C LYS A 75 -29.00 -4.30 5.68
N GLY A 76 -27.71 -4.14 5.48
CA GLY A 76 -26.86 -5.16 4.89
C GLY A 76 -25.60 -5.41 5.66
N SER A 77 -24.70 -6.22 5.07
CA SER A 77 -23.39 -6.51 5.61
C SER A 77 -22.30 -6.40 4.55
N LEU A 78 -21.11 -6.12 5.01
CA LEU A 78 -19.89 -6.06 4.21
C LEU A 78 -18.87 -7.00 4.83
N GLU A 79 -18.27 -7.83 4.01
CA GLU A 79 -17.15 -8.69 4.37
C GLU A 79 -16.05 -8.50 3.33
N GLY A 80 -14.78 -8.45 3.77
CA GLY A 80 -13.67 -8.24 2.86
C GLY A 80 -12.37 -8.78 3.40
N LYS A 81 -11.42 -8.93 2.51
CA LYS A 81 -10.00 -9.19 2.82
C LYS A 81 -9.11 -8.44 1.85
N LEU A 82 -7.94 -8.06 2.34
CA LEU A 82 -6.91 -7.38 1.55
C LEU A 82 -5.55 -7.99 1.91
N MET A 83 -4.71 -8.23 0.91
CA MET A 83 -3.32 -8.64 1.08
C MET A 83 -2.44 -7.80 0.18
N LEU A 84 -1.36 -7.29 0.75
CA LEU A 84 -0.27 -6.62 0.05
C LEU A 84 1.01 -7.37 0.38
N GLU A 85 1.73 -7.82 -0.63
CA GLU A 85 3.01 -8.52 -0.48
C GLU A 85 4.10 -7.74 -1.21
N ALA A 86 5.18 -7.45 -0.52
CA ALA A 86 6.44 -7.03 -1.12
C ALA A 86 7.31 -8.29 -1.27
N ARG A 87 7.61 -8.68 -2.49
CA ARG A 87 8.50 -9.80 -2.77
C ARG A 87 9.95 -9.44 -2.42
N LYS A 88 10.74 -10.43 -2.06
CA LYS A 88 12.18 -10.24 -1.93
C LYS A 88 12.78 -9.84 -3.28
N ALA A 89 13.48 -8.71 -3.30
CA ALA A 89 14.15 -8.25 -4.51
C ALA A 89 15.32 -9.17 -4.88
N PRO A 90 15.58 -9.40 -6.17
CA PRO A 90 16.73 -10.22 -6.62
C PRO A 90 18.08 -9.58 -6.27
N SER A 91 18.13 -8.28 -6.10
CA SER A 91 19.33 -7.53 -5.69
C SER A 91 18.96 -6.40 -4.74
N ALA A 92 19.73 -6.25 -3.67
CA ALA A 92 19.58 -5.15 -2.72
C ALA A 92 20.18 -3.82 -3.23
N SER A 93 20.99 -3.84 -4.29
CA SER A 93 21.73 -2.68 -4.79
C SER A 93 21.21 -2.11 -6.12
N GLY A 94 20.29 -2.79 -6.78
CA GLY A 94 19.69 -2.33 -8.03
C GLY A 94 18.55 -1.32 -7.84
N PRO A 95 18.04 -0.74 -8.93
CA PRO A 95 16.83 0.07 -8.87
C PRO A 95 15.64 -0.75 -8.36
N ILE A 96 14.82 -0.13 -7.53
CA ILE A 96 13.60 -0.73 -7.00
C ILE A 96 12.48 -0.48 -8.00
N SER A 97 11.79 -1.54 -8.42
CA SER A 97 10.56 -1.46 -9.19
C SER A 97 9.38 -1.94 -8.34
N LEU A 98 8.52 -1.03 -7.94
CA LEU A 98 7.30 -1.33 -7.18
C LEU A 98 6.39 -2.24 -7.99
N THR A 99 6.34 -2.05 -9.32
CA THR A 99 5.59 -2.89 -10.25
C THR A 99 5.97 -4.36 -10.13
N ASN A 100 7.26 -4.66 -9.98
CA ASN A 100 7.77 -6.03 -9.90
C ASN A 100 7.81 -6.57 -8.48
N LEU A 101 8.00 -5.69 -7.49
CA LEU A 101 8.11 -6.09 -6.08
C LEU A 101 6.74 -6.36 -5.46
N PHE A 102 5.74 -5.54 -5.78
CA PHE A 102 4.47 -5.61 -5.08
C PHE A 102 3.46 -6.51 -5.80
N ARG A 103 2.75 -7.25 -4.97
CA ARG A 103 1.50 -7.94 -5.30
C ARG A 103 0.42 -7.45 -4.36
N ALA A 104 -0.78 -7.26 -4.86
CA ALA A 104 -1.92 -6.96 -4.04
C ALA A 104 -3.12 -7.79 -4.48
N SER A 105 -3.90 -8.24 -3.53
CA SER A 105 -5.16 -8.94 -3.80
C SER A 105 -6.21 -8.54 -2.77
N GLY A 106 -7.46 -8.57 -3.18
CA GLY A 106 -8.56 -8.30 -2.28
C GLY A 106 -9.84 -8.93 -2.77
N GLU A 107 -10.70 -9.21 -1.82
CA GLU A 107 -12.06 -9.68 -2.05
C GLU A 107 -13.04 -8.85 -1.23
N LEU A 108 -14.20 -8.63 -1.80
CA LEU A 108 -15.31 -7.93 -1.18
C LEU A 108 -16.60 -8.72 -1.42
N LEU A 109 -17.38 -8.89 -0.37
CA LEU A 109 -18.72 -9.45 -0.40
C LEU A 109 -19.66 -8.48 0.28
N VAL A 110 -20.68 -8.07 -0.45
CA VAL A 110 -21.73 -7.18 0.06
C VAL A 110 -23.07 -7.90 -0.04
N LYS A 111 -23.80 -7.95 1.06
CA LYS A 111 -25.11 -8.60 1.18
C LYS A 111 -26.16 -7.60 1.60
N GLY A 112 -27.38 -7.80 1.14
CA GLY A 112 -28.51 -6.94 1.45
C GLY A 112 -28.35 -5.51 0.93
N GLU A 113 -28.91 -4.55 1.62
CA GLU A 113 -28.93 -3.13 1.25
C GLU A 113 -27.77 -2.35 1.91
N ALA A 114 -26.54 -2.87 1.82
CA ALA A 114 -25.35 -2.22 2.35
C ALA A 114 -24.79 -1.13 1.42
N LEU A 115 -25.18 -1.11 0.17
CA LEU A 115 -24.90 -0.03 -0.79
C LEU A 115 -26.21 0.57 -1.28
N ASP A 116 -26.24 1.90 -1.39
CA ASP A 116 -27.33 2.56 -2.10
C ASP A 116 -27.31 2.20 -3.60
N GLU A 117 -28.46 2.32 -4.25
CA GLU A 117 -28.62 1.86 -5.64
C GLU A 117 -27.68 2.60 -6.61
N SER A 118 -27.40 3.88 -6.39
CA SER A 118 -26.49 4.66 -7.22
C SER A 118 -25.05 4.13 -7.16
N LYS A 119 -24.56 3.85 -5.95
CA LYS A 119 -23.22 3.27 -5.74
C LYS A 119 -23.14 1.85 -6.28
N ARG A 120 -24.19 1.06 -6.09
CA ARG A 120 -24.30 -0.30 -6.62
C ARG A 120 -24.19 -0.30 -8.15
N GLN A 121 -24.97 0.51 -8.84
CA GLN A 121 -24.95 0.62 -10.29
C GLN A 121 -23.60 1.11 -10.81
N SER A 122 -23.01 2.12 -10.18
CA SER A 122 -21.69 2.62 -10.55
C SER A 122 -20.60 1.56 -10.42
N ALA A 123 -20.61 0.79 -9.34
CA ALA A 123 -19.62 -0.27 -9.12
C ALA A 123 -19.80 -1.47 -10.06
N LEU A 124 -21.04 -1.82 -10.40
CA LEU A 124 -21.37 -2.83 -11.41
C LEU A 124 -20.92 -2.37 -12.80
N ALA A 125 -21.25 -1.14 -13.20
CA ALA A 125 -20.86 -0.58 -14.50
C ALA A 125 -19.34 -0.49 -14.67
N ALA A 126 -18.62 -0.16 -13.59
CA ALA A 126 -17.15 -0.13 -13.58
C ALA A 126 -16.50 -1.53 -13.55
N GLY A 127 -17.29 -2.60 -13.39
CA GLY A 127 -16.77 -3.98 -13.33
C GLY A 127 -16.03 -4.36 -12.06
N PHE A 128 -16.08 -3.53 -11.01
CA PHE A 128 -15.45 -3.83 -9.73
C PHE A 128 -16.19 -4.87 -8.92
N ILE A 129 -17.48 -4.96 -9.08
CA ILE A 129 -18.33 -5.97 -8.45
C ILE A 129 -19.21 -6.68 -9.48
N GLN A 130 -19.66 -7.86 -9.13
CA GLN A 130 -20.59 -8.68 -9.91
C GLN A 130 -21.71 -9.17 -9.00
N GLU A 131 -22.91 -9.23 -9.51
CA GLU A 131 -24.02 -9.86 -8.82
C GLU A 131 -23.94 -11.38 -8.98
N LYS A 132 -23.92 -12.07 -7.85
CA LYS A 132 -23.89 -13.54 -7.80
C LYS A 132 -24.63 -14.03 -6.56
N ASP A 133 -25.60 -14.91 -6.78
CA ASP A 133 -26.38 -15.55 -5.68
C ASP A 133 -27.04 -14.53 -4.75
N GLY A 134 -27.61 -13.44 -5.29
CA GLY A 134 -28.24 -12.36 -4.52
C GLY A 134 -27.29 -11.52 -3.68
N SER A 135 -25.98 -11.65 -3.91
CA SER A 135 -24.95 -10.86 -3.25
C SER A 135 -24.07 -10.16 -4.29
N LEU A 136 -23.42 -9.06 -3.90
CA LEU A 136 -22.44 -8.39 -4.73
C LEU A 136 -21.05 -8.89 -4.33
N LYS A 137 -20.30 -9.41 -5.28
CA LYS A 137 -18.95 -9.93 -5.09
C LYS A 137 -17.97 -9.14 -5.93
N GLY A 138 -16.86 -8.75 -5.34
CA GLY A 138 -15.75 -8.13 -6.04
C GLY A 138 -14.44 -8.79 -5.65
N SER A 139 -13.54 -8.91 -6.61
CA SER A 139 -12.16 -9.30 -6.36
C SER A 139 -11.21 -8.50 -7.24
N PHE A 140 -10.03 -8.25 -6.73
CA PHE A 140 -8.94 -7.72 -7.53
C PHE A 140 -7.64 -8.46 -7.22
N GLU A 141 -6.79 -8.50 -8.21
CA GLU A 141 -5.43 -8.99 -8.12
C GLU A 141 -4.52 -8.09 -8.93
N TYR A 142 -3.45 -7.63 -8.31
CA TYR A 142 -2.38 -6.90 -8.97
C TYR A 142 -1.09 -7.71 -8.84
N ALA A 143 -0.46 -8.00 -9.97
CA ALA A 143 0.84 -8.66 -10.02
C ALA A 143 1.56 -8.28 -11.32
N GLU A 144 2.84 -7.98 -11.23
CA GLU A 144 3.72 -7.75 -12.40
C GLU A 144 3.18 -6.66 -13.36
N GLY A 145 2.62 -5.60 -12.80
CA GLY A 145 2.05 -4.49 -13.57
C GLY A 145 0.65 -4.75 -14.13
N VAL A 146 0.06 -5.92 -13.90
CA VAL A 146 -1.26 -6.27 -14.39
C VAL A 146 -2.29 -6.23 -13.28
N LEU A 147 -3.29 -5.39 -13.43
CA LEU A 147 -4.47 -5.36 -12.56
C LEU A 147 -5.58 -6.22 -13.17
N ARG A 148 -6.12 -7.12 -12.38
CA ARG A 148 -7.32 -7.91 -12.72
C ARG A 148 -8.44 -7.58 -11.76
N THR A 149 -9.63 -7.44 -12.27
CA THR A 149 -10.85 -7.33 -11.45
C THR A 149 -11.80 -8.46 -11.87
N ASN A 150 -12.28 -9.21 -10.88
CA ASN A 150 -13.16 -10.36 -11.13
C ASN A 150 -12.60 -11.34 -12.20
N GLY A 151 -11.27 -11.55 -12.18
CA GLY A 151 -10.55 -12.42 -13.12
C GLY A 151 -10.30 -11.83 -14.52
N ARG A 152 -10.81 -10.63 -14.83
CA ARG A 152 -10.60 -9.96 -16.11
C ARG A 152 -9.50 -8.90 -15.98
N ILE A 153 -8.69 -8.76 -17.04
CA ILE A 153 -7.71 -7.69 -17.09
C ILE A 153 -8.47 -6.35 -17.10
N PHE A 154 -8.11 -5.51 -16.13
CA PHE A 154 -8.61 -4.14 -16.06
C PHE A 154 -7.61 -3.22 -16.78
N ASP A 155 -8.11 -2.24 -17.52
CA ASP A 155 -7.23 -1.22 -18.12
C ASP A 155 -6.61 -0.38 -17.00
N GLY A 156 -5.44 -0.83 -16.56
CA GLY A 156 -4.68 -0.24 -15.48
C GLY A 156 -3.64 0.78 -15.93
N SER A 157 -3.75 1.34 -17.12
CA SER A 157 -2.76 2.29 -17.66
C SER A 157 -2.45 3.44 -16.70
N ALA A 158 -3.45 4.01 -16.06
CA ALA A 158 -3.28 5.05 -15.03
C ALA A 158 -2.52 4.54 -13.79
N VAL A 159 -2.78 3.30 -13.38
CA VAL A 159 -2.06 2.65 -12.26
C VAL A 159 -0.60 2.41 -12.64
N GLN A 160 -0.34 1.92 -13.85
CA GLN A 160 1.02 1.70 -14.34
C GLN A 160 1.82 2.99 -14.43
N VAL A 161 1.22 4.07 -14.94
CA VAL A 161 1.86 5.40 -14.99
C VAL A 161 2.18 5.88 -13.57
N GLY A 162 1.24 5.81 -12.64
CA GLY A 162 1.44 6.21 -11.24
C GLY A 162 2.55 5.41 -10.55
N LEU A 163 2.61 4.08 -10.78
CA LEU A 163 3.68 3.24 -10.24
C LEU A 163 5.04 3.55 -10.85
N ALA A 164 5.11 3.81 -12.16
CA ALA A 164 6.36 4.21 -12.82
C ALA A 164 6.87 5.56 -12.32
N GLU A 165 5.99 6.49 -11.97
CA GLU A 165 6.35 7.76 -11.35
C GLU A 165 6.83 7.55 -9.90
N ALA A 166 6.15 6.70 -9.15
CA ALA A 166 6.55 6.34 -7.80
C ALA A 166 7.93 5.63 -7.80
N ASP A 167 8.19 4.73 -8.74
CA ASP A 167 9.49 4.07 -8.93
C ASP A 167 10.60 5.10 -9.18
N ARG A 168 10.37 6.06 -10.07
CA ARG A 168 11.34 7.13 -10.36
C ARG A 168 11.62 7.99 -9.14
N GLY A 169 10.57 8.42 -8.44
CA GLY A 169 10.67 9.23 -7.22
C GLY A 169 11.40 8.49 -6.10
N LEU A 170 11.05 7.23 -5.87
CA LEU A 170 11.68 6.38 -4.85
C LEU A 170 13.16 6.16 -5.14
N ASN A 171 13.52 5.78 -6.36
CA ASN A 171 14.92 5.54 -6.72
C ASN A 171 15.73 6.84 -6.68
N ALA A 172 15.19 7.96 -7.16
CA ALA A 172 15.83 9.26 -7.04
C ALA A 172 16.06 9.67 -5.58
N PHE A 173 15.14 9.34 -4.67
CA PHE A 173 15.31 9.56 -3.25
C PHE A 173 16.39 8.64 -2.65
N LEU A 174 16.34 7.34 -2.95
CA LEU A 174 17.25 6.34 -2.38
C LEU A 174 18.69 6.52 -2.87
N ASP A 175 18.87 6.97 -4.13
CA ASP A 175 20.17 7.12 -4.79
C ASP A 175 20.69 8.56 -4.79
N ARG A 176 20.01 9.48 -4.09
CA ARG A 176 20.44 10.90 -4.02
C ARG A 176 21.87 10.99 -3.55
N PRO A 177 22.78 11.58 -4.36
CA PRO A 177 24.17 11.78 -3.96
C PRO A 177 24.23 12.73 -2.76
N ARG A 178 25.30 12.60 -1.95
CA ARG A 178 25.58 13.57 -0.88
C ARG A 178 25.66 14.95 -1.51
N LEU A 179 24.73 15.82 -1.16
CA LEU A 179 24.95 17.25 -1.37
C LEU A 179 26.04 17.61 -0.35
N ALA A 180 27.26 17.80 -0.83
CA ALA A 180 28.28 18.46 -0.02
C ALA A 180 27.69 19.83 0.35
N ARG A 181 27.18 19.96 1.57
CA ARG A 181 26.89 21.27 2.13
C ARG A 181 28.24 21.97 2.29
N ASN A 182 28.65 22.72 1.28
CA ASN A 182 29.65 23.76 1.41
C ASN A 182 29.05 24.83 2.35
N LEU A 183 29.07 24.54 3.64
CA LEU A 183 28.94 25.60 4.64
C LEU A 183 30.21 26.45 4.45
N PRO A 184 30.09 27.75 4.16
CA PRO A 184 31.24 28.61 4.24
C PRO A 184 31.79 28.51 5.67
N ARG A 185 33.04 28.03 5.82
CA ARG A 185 33.75 28.13 7.10
C ARG A 185 33.67 29.62 7.48
N ALA A 186 33.00 29.90 8.58
CA ALA A 186 33.22 31.16 9.25
C ALA A 186 34.69 31.17 9.66
N GLU A 187 35.51 31.97 8.98
CA GLU A 187 36.86 32.27 9.43
C GLU A 187 36.77 33.05 10.73
N PRO A 188 37.67 32.79 11.69
CA PRO A 188 37.70 33.45 12.99
C PRO A 188 38.05 34.91 12.91
#